data_fe66e5e1634bb6a5f40222fd4b5add12
#
_entry.id   fe66e5e1634bb6a5f40222fd4b5add12
#
_cell.length_a   1.000
_cell.length_b   1.000
_cell.length_c   1.000
_cell.angle_alpha   90.00
_cell.angle_beta   90.00
_cell.angle_gamma   90.00
#
_symmetry.space_group_name_H-M   'P 1'
#
loop_
_entity.id
_entity.type
_entity.pdbx_description
1 polymer ?
#
loop_
_entity_poly.entity_id
_entity_poly.type
_entity_poly.pdbx_seq_one_letter_code
_entity_poly.pdbx_strand_id
1 'polypeptide(L)'
;MVWSYSRLTSFDECPYRWFLSYLYRDEFGRPLKKKSGFFAEFGSYIHMIMQMYLDGVLKKSDLSTFYVAHFSSNVRSKAPNQKIHHNYFEQGFRYLDNLSFPKRDSLGVEQQVSFEFAGRPWTGFIDLISEEDGKLIITDHKSRTMKPRSNRAFPTKSDLELDSYYKQLYVYSAPVKELYGKYPDALEFNCFRSQTMIQEPFREDKFHRMEQWSQKEIEKIIINDDWGARPDYWRCHYLCDVSGDCEYRNAS
;
A
#
# COMPACT_ATOMS: atom_id res chain seq x y z
N MET A 1 4.33 16.32 14.11
CA MET A 1 3.51 15.21 13.57
C MET A 1 4.33 14.52 12.49
N VAL A 2 4.49 13.17 12.58
CA VAL A 2 5.17 12.38 11.54
C VAL A 2 4.16 11.95 10.49
N TRP A 3 4.49 12.10 9.22
CA TRP A 3 3.61 11.76 8.10
C TRP A 3 3.91 10.36 7.54
N SER A 4 2.97 9.80 6.83
CA SER A 4 3.11 8.62 5.98
C SER A 4 2.21 8.76 4.77
N TYR A 5 2.48 8.02 3.70
CA TYR A 5 1.65 8.07 2.51
C TYR A 5 0.19 7.73 2.83
N SER A 6 -0.04 6.66 3.58
CA SER A 6 -1.40 6.26 4.01
C SER A 6 -2.08 7.30 4.90
N ARG A 7 -1.33 7.97 5.79
CA ARG A 7 -1.86 9.05 6.61
C ARG A 7 -2.32 10.22 5.74
N LEU A 8 -1.53 10.61 4.74
CA LEU A 8 -1.88 11.71 3.84
C LEU A 8 -3.13 11.38 3.01
N THR A 9 -3.14 10.22 2.36
CA THR A 9 -4.22 9.83 1.44
C THR A 9 -5.53 9.47 2.13
N SER A 10 -5.49 8.99 3.37
CA SER A 10 -6.70 8.65 4.13
C SER A 10 -7.60 9.86 4.42
N PHE A 11 -7.06 11.09 4.42
CA PHE A 11 -7.85 12.31 4.55
C PHE A 11 -8.76 12.54 3.33
N ASP A 12 -8.23 12.36 2.13
CA ASP A 12 -9.03 12.49 0.90
C ASP A 12 -10.11 11.42 0.79
N GLU A 13 -9.86 10.23 1.35
CA GLU A 13 -10.86 9.18 1.40
C GLU A 13 -12.03 9.52 2.34
N CYS A 14 -11.73 10.01 3.55
CA CYS A 14 -12.73 10.38 4.54
C CYS A 14 -12.06 11.21 5.67
N PRO A 15 -12.28 12.53 5.76
CA PRO A 15 -11.74 13.37 6.83
C PRO A 15 -12.12 12.88 8.23
N TYR A 16 -13.34 12.36 8.42
CA TYR A 16 -13.76 11.81 9.70
C TYR A 16 -12.99 10.55 10.11
N ARG A 17 -12.71 9.62 9.17
CA ARG A 17 -11.82 8.48 9.41
C ARG A 17 -10.42 8.95 9.82
N TRP A 18 -9.91 9.98 9.15
CA TRP A 18 -8.61 10.57 9.46
C TRP A 18 -8.59 11.16 10.87
N PHE A 19 -9.61 11.94 11.23
CA PHE A 19 -9.78 12.47 12.60
C PHE A 19 -9.78 11.35 13.64
N LEU A 20 -10.63 10.33 13.46
CA LEU A 20 -10.72 9.18 14.37
C LEU A 20 -9.38 8.44 14.50
N SER A 21 -8.66 8.30 13.41
CA SER A 21 -7.39 7.54 13.36
C SER A 21 -6.21 8.26 14.00
N TYR A 22 -6.18 9.61 13.95
CA TYR A 22 -4.97 10.36 14.26
C TYR A 22 -5.13 11.44 15.32
N LEU A 23 -6.31 12.02 15.49
CA LEU A 23 -6.55 13.09 16.46
C LEU A 23 -7.43 12.66 17.64
N TYR A 24 -8.46 11.87 17.39
CA TYR A 24 -9.39 11.45 18.41
C TYR A 24 -8.68 10.69 19.55
N ARG A 25 -9.12 10.99 20.77
CA ARG A 25 -8.74 10.27 21.98
C ARG A 25 -10.00 9.99 22.81
N ASP A 26 -10.06 8.82 23.43
CA ASP A 26 -11.15 8.48 24.34
C ASP A 26 -11.04 9.28 25.66
N GLU A 27 -11.97 9.09 26.57
CA GLU A 27 -12.00 9.73 27.90
C GLU A 27 -10.74 9.46 28.75
N PHE A 28 -9.96 8.43 28.42
CA PHE A 28 -8.69 8.09 29.05
C PHE A 28 -7.47 8.58 28.25
N GLY A 29 -7.66 9.39 27.22
CA GLY A 29 -6.58 9.91 26.36
C GLY A 29 -5.98 8.89 25.39
N ARG A 30 -6.62 7.72 25.18
CA ARG A 30 -6.12 6.64 24.32
C ARG A 30 -6.63 6.78 22.89
N PRO A 31 -5.80 6.45 21.87
CA PRO A 31 -6.26 6.38 20.51
C PRO A 31 -7.24 5.22 20.30
N LEU A 32 -8.12 5.33 19.30
CA LEU A 32 -8.98 4.22 18.90
C LEU A 32 -8.16 3.00 18.47
N LYS A 33 -8.63 1.82 18.85
CA LYS A 33 -8.04 0.56 18.43
C LYS A 33 -8.47 0.24 16.99
N LYS A 34 -7.54 0.32 16.08
CA LYS A 34 -7.78 -0.06 14.68
C LYS A 34 -8.06 -1.56 14.56
N LYS A 35 -9.03 -1.90 13.72
CA LYS A 35 -9.41 -3.30 13.42
C LYS A 35 -8.99 -3.63 12.00
N SER A 36 -8.27 -4.72 11.85
CA SER A 36 -7.96 -5.26 10.53
C SER A 36 -9.20 -5.96 9.96
N GLY A 37 -9.45 -5.80 8.66
CA GLY A 37 -10.51 -6.52 7.96
C GLY A 37 -9.92 -7.54 6.99
N PHE A 38 -10.78 -8.38 6.40
CA PHE A 38 -10.40 -9.47 5.50
C PHE A 38 -9.38 -9.08 4.42
N PHE A 39 -9.61 -7.96 3.74
CA PHE A 39 -8.74 -7.53 2.64
C PHE A 39 -7.35 -7.10 3.11
N ALA A 40 -7.28 -6.45 4.28
CA ALA A 40 -6.01 -6.02 4.87
C ALA A 40 -5.23 -7.24 5.39
N GLU A 41 -5.89 -8.16 6.09
CA GLU A 41 -5.27 -9.40 6.57
C GLU A 41 -4.75 -10.27 5.42
N PHE A 42 -5.54 -10.42 4.35
CA PHE A 42 -5.12 -11.12 3.15
C PHE A 42 -3.88 -10.48 2.51
N GLY A 43 -3.89 -9.15 2.34
CA GLY A 43 -2.74 -8.41 1.81
C GLY A 43 -1.49 -8.63 2.66
N SER A 44 -1.59 -8.38 3.96
CA SER A 44 -0.49 -8.56 4.91
C SER A 44 0.05 -10.00 4.93
N TYR A 45 -0.83 -10.98 4.76
CA TYR A 45 -0.40 -12.38 4.72
C TYR A 45 0.44 -12.70 3.47
N ILE A 46 0.06 -12.20 2.30
CA ILE A 46 0.88 -12.37 1.09
C ILE A 46 2.21 -11.62 1.22
N HIS A 47 2.21 -10.38 1.74
CA HIS A 47 3.44 -9.64 2.00
C HIS A 47 4.39 -10.42 2.91
N MET A 48 3.89 -10.97 4.01
CA MET A 48 4.68 -11.80 4.92
C MET A 48 5.32 -13.01 4.20
N ILE A 49 4.56 -13.71 3.36
CA ILE A 49 5.10 -14.86 2.61
C ILE A 49 6.15 -14.40 1.61
N MET A 50 5.92 -13.29 0.91
CA MET A 50 6.90 -12.73 -0.03
C MET A 50 8.17 -12.28 0.68
N GLN A 51 8.05 -11.65 1.85
CA GLN A 51 9.19 -11.33 2.70
C GLN A 51 9.98 -12.59 3.05
N MET A 52 9.33 -13.63 3.58
CA MET A 52 9.99 -14.89 3.95
C MET A 52 10.68 -15.55 2.75
N TYR A 53 10.12 -15.43 1.55
CA TYR A 53 10.72 -15.92 0.32
C TYR A 53 11.96 -15.10 -0.08
N LEU A 54 11.86 -13.78 -0.07
CA LEU A 54 12.95 -12.87 -0.45
C LEU A 54 14.10 -12.91 0.56
N ASP A 55 13.80 -13.12 1.84
CA ASP A 55 14.80 -13.33 2.90
C ASP A 55 15.39 -14.75 2.90
N GLY A 56 14.96 -15.63 1.98
CA GLY A 56 15.45 -17.01 1.85
C GLY A 56 14.98 -17.96 2.95
N VAL A 57 14.00 -17.56 3.78
CA VAL A 57 13.39 -18.42 4.83
C VAL A 57 12.49 -19.49 4.22
N LEU A 58 11.73 -19.15 3.19
CA LEU A 58 10.91 -20.08 2.42
C LEU A 58 11.49 -20.29 1.02
N LYS A 59 11.46 -21.55 0.56
CA LYS A 59 11.78 -21.87 -0.83
C LYS A 59 10.55 -21.68 -1.70
N LYS A 60 10.77 -21.39 -2.99
CA LYS A 60 9.68 -21.28 -3.95
C LYS A 60 8.75 -22.50 -3.97
N SER A 61 9.30 -23.72 -3.84
CA SER A 61 8.54 -24.97 -3.79
C SER A 61 7.56 -25.07 -2.63
N ASP A 62 7.77 -24.31 -1.56
CA ASP A 62 7.05 -24.46 -0.30
C ASP A 62 5.98 -23.38 -0.11
N LEU A 63 5.97 -22.34 -0.97
CA LEU A 63 5.14 -21.16 -0.81
C LEU A 63 3.64 -21.47 -0.80
N SER A 64 3.16 -22.22 -1.79
CA SER A 64 1.73 -22.54 -1.90
C SER A 64 1.28 -23.48 -0.77
N THR A 65 2.12 -24.43 -0.37
CA THR A 65 1.85 -25.33 0.77
C THR A 65 1.79 -24.52 2.08
N PHE A 66 2.75 -23.65 2.32
CA PHE A 66 2.77 -22.77 3.49
C PHE A 66 1.54 -21.86 3.52
N TYR A 67 1.19 -21.28 2.37
CA TYR A 67 0.00 -20.43 2.23
C TYR A 67 -1.28 -21.16 2.66
N VAL A 68 -1.52 -22.36 2.13
CA VAL A 68 -2.72 -23.15 2.47
C VAL A 68 -2.75 -23.51 3.95
N ALA A 69 -1.62 -24.01 4.48
CA ALA A 69 -1.54 -24.46 5.87
C ALA A 69 -1.81 -23.35 6.90
N HIS A 70 -1.45 -22.12 6.59
CA HIS A 70 -1.52 -20.99 7.55
C HIS A 70 -2.56 -19.93 7.19
N PHE A 71 -3.35 -20.10 6.13
CA PHE A 71 -4.31 -19.11 5.68
C PHE A 71 -5.31 -18.71 6.77
N SER A 72 -5.99 -19.69 7.37
CA SER A 72 -7.04 -19.42 8.37
C SER A 72 -6.51 -18.84 9.69
N SER A 73 -5.23 -19.02 10.00
CA SER A 73 -4.60 -18.41 11.18
C SER A 73 -4.18 -16.95 10.95
N ASN A 74 -3.95 -16.55 9.69
CA ASN A 74 -3.55 -15.20 9.32
C ASN A 74 -4.69 -14.35 8.77
N VAL A 75 -5.70 -14.97 8.11
CA VAL A 75 -6.88 -14.30 7.57
C VAL A 75 -8.10 -14.74 8.39
N ARG A 76 -8.34 -14.05 9.51
CA ARG A 76 -9.36 -14.38 10.51
C ARG A 76 -10.67 -13.65 10.32
N SER A 77 -10.60 -12.47 9.71
CA SER A 77 -11.77 -11.63 9.45
C SER A 77 -12.65 -12.24 8.37
N LYS A 78 -13.97 -12.09 8.54
CA LYS A 78 -14.93 -12.60 7.54
C LYS A 78 -14.86 -11.77 6.25
N ALA A 79 -14.77 -12.44 5.12
CA ALA A 79 -14.98 -11.84 3.83
C ALA A 79 -16.45 -11.39 3.67
N PRO A 80 -16.74 -10.42 2.78
CA PRO A 80 -18.12 -9.98 2.51
C PRO A 80 -19.09 -11.11 2.14
N ASN A 81 -18.59 -12.12 1.45
CA ASN A 81 -19.32 -13.35 1.10
C ASN A 81 -18.36 -14.48 0.74
N GLN A 82 -18.89 -15.70 0.61
CA GLN A 82 -18.09 -16.89 0.29
C GLN A 82 -17.40 -16.82 -1.09
N LYS A 83 -18.05 -16.20 -2.09
CA LYS A 83 -17.47 -16.06 -3.43
C LYS A 83 -16.22 -15.16 -3.39
N ILE A 84 -16.26 -14.06 -2.65
CA ILE A 84 -15.09 -13.18 -2.46
C ILE A 84 -14.00 -13.93 -1.70
N HIS A 85 -14.32 -14.60 -0.61
CA HIS A 85 -13.37 -15.42 0.14
C HIS A 85 -12.65 -16.43 -0.76
N HIS A 86 -13.42 -17.23 -1.49
CA HIS A 86 -12.89 -18.25 -2.41
C HIS A 86 -12.00 -17.62 -3.50
N ASN A 87 -12.47 -16.53 -4.14
CA ASN A 87 -11.70 -15.87 -5.20
C ASN A 87 -10.36 -15.31 -4.69
N TYR A 88 -10.32 -14.74 -3.51
CA TYR A 88 -9.08 -14.20 -2.93
C TYR A 88 -8.12 -15.33 -2.55
N PHE A 89 -8.65 -16.39 -1.92
CA PHE A 89 -7.87 -17.58 -1.58
C PHE A 89 -7.23 -18.21 -2.83
N GLU A 90 -8.02 -18.47 -3.88
CA GLU A 90 -7.55 -19.07 -5.12
C GLU A 90 -6.52 -18.17 -5.86
N GLN A 91 -6.73 -16.87 -5.87
CA GLN A 91 -5.80 -15.96 -6.51
C GLN A 91 -4.47 -15.88 -5.77
N GLY A 92 -4.49 -15.87 -4.43
CA GLY A 92 -3.27 -15.93 -3.61
C GLY A 92 -2.54 -17.27 -3.79
N PHE A 93 -3.27 -18.37 -3.78
CA PHE A 93 -2.71 -19.71 -4.03
C PHE A 93 -2.00 -19.77 -5.40
N ARG A 94 -2.71 -19.38 -6.48
CA ARG A 94 -2.15 -19.43 -7.84
C ARG A 94 -0.95 -18.52 -8.02
N TYR A 95 -0.94 -17.36 -7.38
CA TYR A 95 0.20 -16.46 -7.41
C TYR A 95 1.45 -17.11 -6.82
N LEU A 96 1.33 -17.72 -5.64
CA LEU A 96 2.45 -18.34 -4.94
C LEU A 96 2.89 -19.65 -5.57
N ASP A 97 1.94 -20.46 -6.07
CA ASP A 97 2.21 -21.71 -6.75
C ASP A 97 2.94 -21.52 -8.08
N ASN A 98 2.55 -20.49 -8.84
CA ASN A 98 3.14 -20.14 -10.13
C ASN A 98 4.06 -18.91 -10.04
N LEU A 99 4.67 -18.66 -8.88
CA LEU A 99 5.44 -17.43 -8.67
C LEU A 99 6.49 -17.23 -9.78
N SER A 100 6.31 -16.16 -10.57
CA SER A 100 7.23 -15.71 -11.59
C SER A 100 7.79 -14.34 -11.22
N PHE A 101 8.48 -14.29 -10.08
CA PHE A 101 9.13 -13.07 -9.63
C PHE A 101 10.56 -12.99 -10.20
N PRO A 102 11.00 -11.84 -10.74
CA PRO A 102 12.34 -11.69 -11.28
C PRO A 102 13.41 -12.04 -10.24
N LYS A 103 14.46 -12.73 -10.66
CA LYS A 103 15.61 -12.98 -9.81
C LYS A 103 16.47 -11.72 -9.80
N ARG A 104 16.46 -11.00 -8.70
CA ARG A 104 17.20 -9.75 -8.47
C ARG A 104 17.91 -9.82 -7.12
N ASP A 105 18.93 -9.02 -6.95
CA ASP A 105 19.58 -8.84 -5.65
C ASP A 105 18.68 -7.99 -4.77
N SER A 106 18.16 -8.58 -3.69
CA SER A 106 17.33 -7.88 -2.70
C SER A 106 18.22 -7.06 -1.79
N LEU A 107 18.09 -5.72 -1.83
CA LEU A 107 18.86 -4.79 -1.01
C LEU A 107 18.11 -4.40 0.28
N GLY A 108 16.78 -4.44 0.26
CA GLY A 108 15.91 -4.21 1.41
C GLY A 108 14.55 -4.82 1.18
N VAL A 109 14.04 -5.57 2.17
CA VAL A 109 12.73 -6.23 2.15
C VAL A 109 11.95 -5.73 3.36
N GLU A 110 10.68 -5.28 3.17
CA GLU A 110 9.85 -4.67 4.22
C GLU A 110 10.63 -3.64 5.04
N GLN A 111 11.43 -2.83 4.34
CA GLN A 111 12.37 -1.92 4.98
C GLN A 111 11.65 -0.72 5.58
N GLN A 112 11.72 -0.60 6.91
CA GLN A 112 11.25 0.60 7.59
C GLN A 112 12.17 1.77 7.30
N VAL A 113 11.57 2.92 6.92
CA VAL A 113 12.28 4.17 6.62
C VAL A 113 11.71 5.32 7.43
N SER A 114 12.60 6.23 7.84
CA SER A 114 12.27 7.53 8.42
C SER A 114 13.11 8.58 7.69
N PHE A 115 12.47 9.58 7.13
CA PHE A 115 13.09 10.52 6.20
C PHE A 115 12.41 11.88 6.26
N GLU A 116 13.00 12.88 5.65
CA GLU A 116 12.40 14.19 5.44
C GLU A 116 11.88 14.30 4.01
N PHE A 117 10.63 14.73 3.85
CA PHE A 117 10.03 14.94 2.53
C PHE A 117 9.00 16.08 2.60
N ALA A 118 9.00 16.95 1.58
CA ALA A 118 8.13 18.12 1.53
C ALA A 118 8.23 19.01 2.81
N GLY A 119 9.43 19.15 3.38
CA GLY A 119 9.72 19.92 4.59
C GLY A 119 9.10 19.37 5.89
N ARG A 120 8.81 18.07 5.93
CA ARG A 120 8.20 17.40 7.10
C ARG A 120 8.84 16.03 7.35
N PRO A 121 8.80 15.54 8.62
CA PRO A 121 9.25 14.19 8.92
C PRO A 121 8.21 13.14 8.46
N TRP A 122 8.70 12.09 7.80
CA TRP A 122 7.92 10.97 7.28
C TRP A 122 8.44 9.63 7.79
N THR A 123 7.55 8.65 7.76
CA THR A 123 7.88 7.25 8.00
C THR A 123 7.08 6.35 7.07
N GLY A 124 7.58 5.16 6.81
CA GLY A 124 6.89 4.16 6.02
C GLY A 124 7.66 2.85 5.94
N PHE A 125 7.11 1.96 5.14
CA PHE A 125 7.76 0.70 4.78
C PHE A 125 7.85 0.62 3.27
N ILE A 126 9.00 0.16 2.76
CA ILE A 126 9.22 -0.15 1.35
C ILE A 126 9.24 -1.66 1.25
N ASP A 127 8.30 -2.21 0.47
CA ASP A 127 8.12 -3.66 0.39
C ASP A 127 9.38 -4.37 -0.14
N LEU A 128 9.97 -3.82 -1.22
CA LEU A 128 11.22 -4.33 -1.76
C LEU A 128 12.02 -3.22 -2.44
N ILE A 129 13.32 -3.18 -2.11
CA ILE A 129 14.34 -2.46 -2.87
C ILE A 129 15.27 -3.52 -3.46
N SER A 130 15.46 -3.51 -4.75
CA SER A 130 16.27 -4.52 -5.46
C SER A 130 17.17 -3.89 -6.51
N GLU A 131 18.21 -4.64 -6.91
CA GLU A 131 19.09 -4.26 -8.01
C GLU A 131 19.06 -5.32 -9.10
N GLU A 132 18.99 -4.88 -10.36
CA GLU A 132 19.06 -5.70 -11.57
C GLU A 132 19.91 -4.97 -12.61
N ASP A 133 21.04 -5.56 -13.03
CA ASP A 133 21.98 -4.97 -14.01
C ASP A 133 22.41 -3.53 -13.65
N GLY A 134 22.70 -3.27 -12.37
CA GLY A 134 23.10 -1.95 -11.85
C GLY A 134 21.95 -0.94 -11.71
N LYS A 135 20.71 -1.33 -12.03
CA LYS A 135 19.52 -0.51 -11.89
C LYS A 135 18.84 -0.76 -10.54
N LEU A 136 18.60 0.31 -9.82
CA LEU A 136 17.90 0.30 -8.54
C LEU A 136 16.38 0.37 -8.78
N ILE A 137 15.63 -0.58 -8.22
CA ILE A 137 14.19 -0.72 -8.44
C ILE A 137 13.48 -0.73 -7.09
N ILE A 138 12.43 0.09 -6.96
CA ILE A 138 11.49 0.00 -5.84
C ILE A 138 10.27 -0.77 -6.33
N THR A 139 9.92 -1.85 -5.62
CA THR A 139 8.71 -2.63 -5.88
C THR A 139 7.75 -2.52 -4.70
N ASP A 140 6.47 -2.27 -4.99
CA ASP A 140 5.38 -2.32 -4.02
C ASP A 140 4.40 -3.45 -4.41
N HIS A 141 4.05 -4.28 -3.44
CA HIS A 141 3.17 -5.43 -3.62
C HIS A 141 1.71 -5.03 -3.45
N LYS A 142 0.86 -5.26 -4.45
CA LYS A 142 -0.55 -4.85 -4.43
C LYS A 142 -1.51 -6.03 -4.50
N SER A 143 -2.45 -6.07 -3.56
CA SER A 143 -3.56 -7.03 -3.54
C SER A 143 -4.69 -6.69 -4.51
N ARG A 144 -4.52 -5.70 -5.36
CA ARG A 144 -5.51 -5.27 -6.35
C ARG A 144 -5.08 -5.61 -7.76
N THR A 145 -6.05 -5.67 -8.64
CA THR A 145 -5.80 -5.76 -10.08
C THR A 145 -5.51 -4.37 -10.61
N MET A 146 -4.38 -4.19 -11.29
CA MET A 146 -4.00 -2.97 -11.97
C MET A 146 -3.72 -3.26 -13.43
N LYS A 147 -3.87 -2.24 -14.27
CA LYS A 147 -3.57 -2.34 -15.71
C LYS A 147 -2.32 -1.53 -16.02
N PRO A 148 -1.43 -2.04 -16.88
CA PRO A 148 -0.34 -1.24 -17.42
C PRO A 148 -0.88 0.01 -18.13
N ARG A 149 -0.02 1.02 -18.27
CA ARG A 149 -0.38 2.25 -18.99
C ARG A 149 -0.80 1.96 -20.41
N SER A 150 -1.87 2.62 -20.83
CA SER A 150 -2.37 2.49 -22.20
C SER A 150 -1.44 3.23 -23.20
N ASN A 151 -1.42 2.77 -24.44
CA ASN A 151 -0.69 3.44 -25.54
C ASN A 151 -1.56 4.53 -26.22
N ARG A 152 -2.56 5.09 -25.52
CA ARG A 152 -3.45 6.11 -26.10
C ARG A 152 -2.82 7.51 -25.99
N ALA A 153 -3.15 8.38 -26.94
CA ALA A 153 -2.69 9.77 -26.96
C ALA A 153 -3.15 10.57 -25.71
N PHE A 154 -4.32 10.22 -25.16
CA PHE A 154 -4.86 10.82 -23.94
C PHE A 154 -4.99 9.79 -22.83
N PRO A 155 -4.69 10.15 -21.58
CA PRO A 155 -4.82 9.23 -20.45
C PRO A 155 -6.24 8.69 -20.32
N THR A 156 -6.34 7.38 -20.12
CA THR A 156 -7.62 6.72 -19.75
C THR A 156 -7.86 6.84 -18.25
N LYS A 157 -9.06 6.47 -17.80
CA LYS A 157 -9.36 6.37 -16.37
C LYS A 157 -8.36 5.44 -15.64
N SER A 158 -8.00 4.31 -16.26
CA SER A 158 -7.01 3.38 -15.70
C SER A 158 -5.62 4.00 -15.62
N ASP A 159 -5.23 4.88 -16.55
CA ASP A 159 -3.93 5.57 -16.50
C ASP A 159 -3.90 6.58 -15.36
N LEU A 160 -5.00 7.30 -15.12
CA LEU A 160 -5.12 8.24 -14.00
C LEU A 160 -5.12 7.51 -12.64
N GLU A 161 -5.76 6.34 -12.57
CA GLU A 161 -5.69 5.47 -11.39
C GLU A 161 -4.27 4.98 -11.16
N LEU A 162 -3.57 4.54 -12.19
CA LEU A 162 -2.17 4.12 -12.11
C LEU A 162 -1.27 5.27 -11.63
N ASP A 163 -1.43 6.48 -12.16
CA ASP A 163 -0.70 7.67 -11.69
C ASP A 163 -0.95 7.93 -10.20
N SER A 164 -2.17 7.71 -9.71
CA SER A 164 -2.47 7.88 -8.28
C SER A 164 -1.72 6.88 -7.40
N TYR A 165 -1.49 5.66 -7.87
CA TYR A 165 -0.71 4.66 -7.13
C TYR A 165 0.79 4.95 -7.16
N TYR A 166 1.33 5.42 -8.28
CA TYR A 166 2.74 5.79 -8.39
C TYR A 166 3.15 6.90 -7.40
N LYS A 167 2.21 7.70 -6.91
CA LYS A 167 2.47 8.70 -5.86
C LYS A 167 3.21 8.11 -4.65
N GLN A 168 2.81 6.92 -4.20
CA GLN A 168 3.46 6.23 -3.09
C GLN A 168 4.94 5.94 -3.38
N LEU A 169 5.23 5.38 -4.55
CA LEU A 169 6.59 5.03 -4.95
C LEU A 169 7.47 6.26 -5.16
N TYR A 170 6.89 7.37 -5.65
CA TYR A 170 7.61 8.64 -5.72
C TYR A 170 7.95 9.19 -4.34
N VAL A 171 7.05 9.13 -3.35
CA VAL A 171 7.36 9.53 -1.97
C VAL A 171 8.50 8.67 -1.41
N TYR A 172 8.45 7.36 -1.64
CA TYR A 172 9.49 6.44 -1.16
C TYR A 172 10.80 6.51 -1.94
N SER A 173 10.84 7.19 -3.07
CA SER A 173 12.09 7.48 -3.78
C SER A 173 13.01 8.44 -3.01
N ALA A 174 12.47 9.26 -2.08
CA ALA A 174 13.26 10.15 -1.25
C ALA A 174 14.22 9.38 -0.31
N PRO A 175 13.72 8.49 0.57
CA PRO A 175 14.60 7.71 1.44
C PRO A 175 15.53 6.75 0.68
N VAL A 176 15.14 6.28 -0.51
CA VAL A 176 16.02 5.46 -1.34
C VAL A 176 17.21 6.27 -1.83
N LYS A 177 17.02 7.53 -2.24
CA LYS A 177 18.13 8.43 -2.57
C LYS A 177 19.06 8.67 -1.37
N GLU A 178 18.50 8.81 -0.16
CA GLU A 178 19.31 8.98 1.06
C GLU A 178 20.15 7.72 1.36
N LEU A 179 19.55 6.53 1.22
CA LEU A 179 20.19 5.26 1.54
C LEU A 179 21.24 4.81 0.51
N TYR A 180 20.97 5.04 -0.77
CA TYR A 180 21.78 4.51 -1.87
C TYR A 180 22.51 5.59 -2.70
N GLY A 181 22.37 6.87 -2.35
CA GLY A 181 23.04 7.99 -3.03
C GLY A 181 22.44 8.37 -4.38
N LYS A 182 21.47 7.62 -4.88
CA LYS A 182 20.75 7.90 -6.15
C LYS A 182 19.26 7.61 -6.03
N TYR A 183 18.46 8.26 -6.85
CA TYR A 183 17.06 7.87 -7.02
C TYR A 183 16.96 6.47 -7.62
N PRO A 184 15.84 5.74 -7.42
CA PRO A 184 15.61 4.50 -8.14
C PRO A 184 15.58 4.76 -9.65
N ASP A 185 16.03 3.78 -10.44
CA ASP A 185 15.95 3.83 -11.90
C ASP A 185 14.53 3.49 -12.38
N ALA A 186 13.83 2.64 -11.61
CA ALA A 186 12.46 2.22 -11.92
C ALA A 186 11.58 2.07 -10.68
N LEU A 187 10.28 2.27 -10.91
CA LEU A 187 9.20 2.10 -9.93
C LEU A 187 8.29 0.97 -10.42
N GLU A 188 8.01 0.01 -9.54
CA GLU A 188 7.35 -1.21 -9.94
C GLU A 188 6.21 -1.59 -9.00
N PHE A 189 5.11 -2.10 -9.55
CA PHE A 189 4.05 -2.78 -8.82
C PHE A 189 4.04 -4.26 -9.14
N ASN A 190 4.05 -5.09 -8.10
CA ASN A 190 3.77 -6.50 -8.19
C ASN A 190 2.32 -6.75 -7.77
N CYS A 191 1.43 -6.92 -8.75
CA CYS A 191 0.01 -7.14 -8.53
C CYS A 191 -0.28 -8.63 -8.41
N PHE A 192 -0.17 -9.20 -7.21
CA PHE A 192 -0.19 -10.65 -7.02
C PHE A 192 -1.53 -11.31 -7.40
N ARG A 193 -2.69 -10.66 -7.21
CA ARG A 193 -3.98 -11.24 -7.60
C ARG A 193 -4.16 -11.39 -9.12
N SER A 194 -3.58 -10.51 -9.91
CA SER A 194 -3.61 -10.57 -11.39
C SER A 194 -2.33 -11.18 -11.98
N GLN A 195 -1.33 -11.50 -11.17
CA GLN A 195 -0.02 -11.98 -11.60
C GLN A 195 0.62 -11.05 -12.64
N THR A 196 0.50 -9.73 -12.39
CA THR A 196 0.95 -8.70 -13.32
C THR A 196 2.03 -7.85 -12.66
N MET A 197 3.16 -7.68 -13.34
CA MET A 197 4.19 -6.72 -12.99
C MET A 197 3.99 -5.47 -13.85
N ILE A 198 4.00 -4.29 -13.22
CA ILE A 198 3.89 -3.00 -13.91
C ILE A 198 5.07 -2.15 -13.49
N GLN A 199 5.95 -1.82 -14.42
CA GLN A 199 7.14 -1.03 -14.18
C GLN A 199 7.15 0.21 -15.05
N GLU A 200 7.51 1.36 -14.47
CA GLU A 200 7.79 2.60 -15.19
C GLU A 200 9.14 3.17 -14.77
N PRO A 201 9.85 3.86 -15.66
CA PRO A 201 11.09 4.54 -15.30
C PRO A 201 10.79 5.65 -14.29
N PHE A 202 11.70 5.85 -13.34
CA PHE A 202 11.64 7.02 -12.44
C PHE A 202 11.79 8.30 -13.27
N ARG A 203 11.08 9.34 -12.84
CA ARG A 203 11.11 10.66 -13.49
C ARG A 203 11.20 11.75 -12.44
N GLU A 204 12.27 12.52 -12.47
CA GLU A 204 12.55 13.58 -11.51
C GLU A 204 11.49 14.70 -11.54
N ASP A 205 10.95 15.03 -12.72
CA ASP A 205 9.86 15.99 -12.85
C ASP A 205 8.57 15.54 -12.16
N LYS A 206 8.28 14.24 -12.16
CA LYS A 206 7.15 13.67 -11.41
C LYS A 206 7.43 13.67 -9.90
N PHE A 207 8.67 13.40 -9.48
CA PHE A 207 9.07 13.45 -8.09
C PHE A 207 8.86 14.85 -7.50
N HIS A 208 9.33 15.91 -8.14
CA HIS A 208 9.13 17.27 -7.66
C HIS A 208 7.65 17.70 -7.64
N ARG A 209 6.87 17.25 -8.61
CA ARG A 209 5.40 17.45 -8.55
C ARG A 209 4.79 16.75 -7.35
N MET A 210 5.35 15.60 -6.95
CA MET A 210 4.89 14.87 -5.77
C MET A 210 5.22 15.58 -4.46
N GLU A 211 6.42 16.18 -4.36
CA GLU A 211 6.76 17.03 -3.21
C GLU A 211 5.77 18.17 -3.05
N GLN A 212 5.51 18.91 -4.14
CA GLN A 212 4.56 20.03 -4.13
C GLN A 212 3.13 19.60 -3.78
N TRP A 213 2.69 18.46 -4.33
CA TRP A 213 1.38 17.89 -4.01
C TRP A 213 1.30 17.51 -2.52
N SER A 214 2.30 16.82 -1.99
CA SER A 214 2.36 16.41 -0.58
C SER A 214 2.33 17.62 0.35
N GLN A 215 3.08 18.67 0.03
CA GLN A 215 3.09 19.91 0.81
C GLN A 215 1.69 20.53 0.86
N LYS A 216 1.02 20.67 -0.28
CA LYS A 216 -0.34 21.23 -0.38
C LYS A 216 -1.36 20.41 0.41
N GLU A 217 -1.30 19.07 0.29
CA GLU A 217 -2.23 18.19 1.03
C GLU A 217 -1.97 18.23 2.54
N ILE A 218 -0.72 18.32 2.97
CA ILE A 218 -0.37 18.49 4.38
C ILE A 218 -0.91 19.82 4.91
N GLU A 219 -0.70 20.93 4.20
CA GLU A 219 -1.22 22.24 4.57
C GLU A 219 -2.74 22.24 4.68
N LYS A 220 -3.43 21.66 3.69
CA LYS A 220 -4.89 21.49 3.70
C LYS A 220 -5.37 20.71 4.95
N ILE A 221 -4.67 19.65 5.36
CA ILE A 221 -5.04 18.87 6.55
C ILE A 221 -4.77 19.66 7.83
N ILE A 222 -3.65 20.40 7.90
CA ILE A 222 -3.27 21.17 9.10
C ILE A 222 -4.26 22.29 9.41
N ILE A 223 -4.76 22.97 8.36
CA ILE A 223 -5.71 24.08 8.52
C ILE A 223 -7.17 23.61 8.58
N ASN A 224 -7.42 22.31 8.41
CA ASN A 224 -8.77 21.78 8.37
C ASN A 224 -9.42 21.79 9.75
N ASP A 225 -10.61 22.32 9.82
CA ASP A 225 -11.48 22.37 11.01
C ASP A 225 -12.81 21.59 10.83
N ASP A 226 -13.09 21.12 9.60
CA ASP A 226 -14.26 20.30 9.25
C ASP A 226 -13.88 18.85 8.98
N TRP A 227 -14.27 17.97 9.87
CA TRP A 227 -14.03 16.53 9.77
C TRP A 227 -15.25 15.78 9.21
N GLY A 228 -15.90 16.35 8.20
CA GLY A 228 -17.08 15.75 7.58
C GLY A 228 -16.85 14.31 7.10
N ALA A 229 -17.76 13.41 7.45
CA ALA A 229 -17.71 12.04 6.99
C ALA A 229 -18.02 11.94 5.49
N ARG A 230 -17.35 11.00 4.80
CA ARG A 230 -17.66 10.63 3.41
C ARG A 230 -18.07 9.15 3.39
N PRO A 231 -19.31 8.82 3.80
CA PRO A 231 -19.74 7.44 3.88
C PRO A 231 -19.78 6.81 2.49
N ASP A 232 -19.32 5.57 2.44
CA ASP A 232 -19.38 4.68 1.28
C ASP A 232 -19.56 3.27 1.82
N TYR A 233 -20.64 2.59 1.42
CA TYR A 233 -21.03 1.29 1.98
C TYR A 233 -19.86 0.31 2.00
N TRP A 234 -19.19 0.13 0.86
CA TRP A 234 -18.11 -0.86 0.75
C TRP A 234 -16.92 -0.51 1.63
N ARG A 235 -16.48 0.74 1.58
CA ARG A 235 -15.36 1.21 2.39
C ARG A 235 -15.67 1.16 3.89
N CYS A 236 -16.83 1.65 4.30
CA CYS A 236 -17.20 1.70 5.71
C CYS A 236 -17.36 0.31 6.33
N HIS A 237 -17.85 -0.68 5.58
CA HIS A 237 -18.10 -2.01 6.11
C HIS A 237 -16.89 -2.96 6.01
N TYR A 238 -16.02 -2.78 5.01
CA TYR A 238 -15.00 -3.78 4.69
C TYR A 238 -13.56 -3.26 4.65
N LEU A 239 -13.34 -1.95 4.55
CA LEU A 239 -12.00 -1.38 4.36
C LEU A 239 -11.59 -0.38 5.46
N CYS A 240 -12.55 0.18 6.20
CA CYS A 240 -12.27 1.19 7.21
C CYS A 240 -11.89 0.53 8.54
N ASP A 241 -10.67 0.79 9.00
CA ASP A 241 -10.07 0.23 10.21
C ASP A 241 -10.64 0.79 11.52
N VAL A 242 -11.37 1.92 11.47
CA VAL A 242 -12.05 2.56 12.61
C VAL A 242 -13.58 2.51 12.50
N SER A 243 -14.13 1.72 11.58
CA SER A 243 -15.57 1.66 11.33
C SER A 243 -16.40 1.18 12.53
N GLY A 244 -15.80 0.45 13.46
CA GLY A 244 -16.49 -0.04 14.66
C GLY A 244 -16.91 1.07 15.62
N ASP A 245 -16.19 2.20 15.58
CA ASP A 245 -16.38 3.35 16.47
C ASP A 245 -16.90 4.59 15.70
N CYS A 246 -17.34 4.39 14.45
CA CYS A 246 -17.79 5.46 13.55
C CYS A 246 -19.32 5.54 13.54
N GLU A 247 -19.88 6.68 13.97
CA GLU A 247 -21.33 6.95 13.96
C GLU A 247 -21.93 6.99 12.54
N TYR A 248 -21.12 7.31 11.52
CA TYR A 248 -21.55 7.39 10.12
C TYR A 248 -21.44 6.06 9.35
N ARG A 249 -21.06 4.96 10.02
CA ARG A 249 -20.86 3.67 9.35
C ARG A 249 -22.07 3.20 8.53
N ASN A 250 -23.27 3.43 9.06
CA ASN A 250 -24.53 2.99 8.46
C ASN A 250 -25.25 4.10 7.70
N ALA A 251 -24.61 5.25 7.48
CA ALA A 251 -25.19 6.38 6.73
C ALA A 251 -24.96 6.27 5.21
N SER A 252 -24.47 5.13 4.71
CA SER A 252 -24.16 4.88 3.29
C SER A 252 -25.17 3.95 2.63
#